data_00ac59ef20b1f9ad4304edb4a734438c
#
_entry.id   00ac59ef20b1f9ad4304edb4a734438c
#
_cell.length_a   1.000
_cell.length_b   1.000
_cell.length_c   1.000
_cell.angle_alpha   90.00
_cell.angle_beta   90.00
_cell.angle_gamma   90.00
#
_symmetry.space_group_name_H-M   'P 1'
#
loop_
_entity.id
_entity.type
_entity.pdbx_description
1 polymer ?
#
loop_
_entity_poly.entity_id
_entity_poly.type
_entity_poly.pdbx_seq_one_letter_code
_entity_poly.pdbx_strand_id
1 'polypeptide(L)'
;EINRSLINRIDIVFSSGFSKSLYFGKSLTADEQLQFSLPPRFEGMAFDVRFDGEWSHSENGSTIQLIGPEESLVIRYSIPKNPVDEKWILDFDGNQTVLDNSGEINLDEIPSTIRLIKESELLRIFSLGTNFPNPFNGTTIIPFELEETAQISLKVYDVSGRVVNELVTGEKPTGMYHIEWDGKNLLGMNVSSGMYIYSLQSG
;
A
#
# COMPACT_ATOMS: atom_id res chain seq x y z
N GLU A 1 -23.06 2.11 -17.95
CA GLU A 1 -23.44 2.07 -16.51
C GLU A 1 -22.60 1.02 -15.78
N ILE A 2 -21.98 1.39 -14.66
CA ILE A 2 -21.10 0.48 -13.94
C ILE A 2 -21.92 -0.57 -13.20
N ASN A 3 -21.57 -1.84 -13.38
CA ASN A 3 -22.14 -2.90 -12.56
C ASN A 3 -21.47 -2.91 -11.18
N ARG A 4 -22.08 -2.24 -10.21
CA ARG A 4 -21.57 -2.11 -8.83
C ARG A 4 -21.44 -3.44 -8.08
N SER A 5 -22.14 -4.51 -8.52
CA SER A 5 -22.01 -5.83 -7.88
C SER A 5 -20.69 -6.53 -8.15
N LEU A 6 -19.91 -6.02 -9.11
CA LEU A 6 -18.58 -6.54 -9.48
C LEU A 6 -17.42 -5.72 -8.90
N ILE A 7 -17.72 -4.69 -8.09
CA ILE A 7 -16.72 -3.85 -7.42
C ILE A 7 -16.69 -4.24 -5.94
N ASN A 8 -15.50 -4.24 -5.35
CA ASN A 8 -15.36 -4.44 -3.92
C ASN A 8 -16.14 -3.37 -3.16
N ARG A 9 -16.81 -3.77 -2.10
CA ARG A 9 -17.75 -2.90 -1.37
C ARG A 9 -17.60 -3.04 0.13
N ILE A 10 -17.73 -1.92 0.81
CA ILE A 10 -17.93 -1.82 2.25
C ILE A 10 -19.23 -1.11 2.50
N ASP A 11 -20.12 -1.74 3.29
CA ASP A 11 -21.35 -1.14 3.78
C ASP A 11 -21.16 -0.80 5.26
N ILE A 12 -21.24 0.46 5.62
CA ILE A 12 -21.25 0.93 7.01
C ILE A 12 -22.70 1.10 7.43
N VAL A 13 -23.10 0.36 8.44
CA VAL A 13 -24.49 0.27 8.91
C VAL A 13 -24.50 0.63 10.39
N PHE A 14 -25.17 1.72 10.73
CA PHE A 14 -25.39 2.16 12.10
C PHE A 14 -26.57 1.44 12.73
N SER A 15 -26.57 1.28 14.04
CA SER A 15 -27.66 0.64 14.78
C SER A 15 -29.03 1.36 14.64
N SER A 16 -28.99 2.66 14.40
CA SER A 16 -30.19 3.47 14.06
C SER A 16 -30.78 3.18 12.68
N GLY A 17 -30.13 2.34 11.86
CA GLY A 17 -30.55 1.97 10.51
C GLY A 17 -30.00 2.83 9.39
N PHE A 18 -29.23 3.88 9.68
CA PHE A 18 -28.49 4.59 8.64
C PHE A 18 -27.42 3.70 8.04
N SER A 19 -27.28 3.72 6.72
CA SER A 19 -26.25 2.94 6.04
C SER A 19 -25.70 3.66 4.80
N LYS A 20 -24.46 3.37 4.49
CA LYS A 20 -23.79 3.88 3.29
C LYS A 20 -22.82 2.85 2.72
N SER A 21 -22.86 2.69 1.40
CA SER A 21 -21.89 1.87 0.67
C SER A 21 -20.72 2.70 0.16
N LEU A 22 -19.52 2.18 0.35
CA LEU A 22 -18.28 2.64 -0.26
C LEU A 22 -17.74 1.54 -1.18
N TYR A 23 -17.07 1.95 -2.26
CA TYR A 23 -16.58 1.05 -3.28
C TYR A 23 -15.07 1.20 -3.43
N PHE A 24 -14.33 0.13 -3.80
CA PHE A 24 -12.88 0.22 -3.85
C PHE A 24 -12.22 -0.79 -4.79
N GLY A 25 -10.95 -0.52 -5.12
CA GLY A 25 -10.03 -1.44 -5.78
C GLY A 25 -10.10 -1.47 -7.30
N LYS A 26 -11.18 -1.00 -7.91
CA LYS A 26 -11.28 -0.96 -9.37
C LYS A 26 -10.77 0.38 -9.89
N SER A 27 -9.87 0.35 -10.89
CA SER A 27 -9.56 1.55 -11.68
C SER A 27 -10.78 1.97 -12.49
N LEU A 28 -11.15 3.23 -12.39
CA LEU A 28 -12.29 3.82 -13.06
C LEU A 28 -11.84 4.89 -14.06
N THR A 29 -12.53 4.97 -15.19
CA THR A 29 -12.39 6.13 -16.08
C THR A 29 -12.95 7.40 -15.42
N ALA A 30 -12.61 8.58 -15.94
CA ALA A 30 -13.12 9.84 -15.39
C ALA A 30 -14.65 9.90 -15.36
N ASP A 31 -15.32 9.42 -16.42
CA ASP A 31 -16.78 9.39 -16.50
C ASP A 31 -17.40 8.39 -15.51
N GLU A 32 -16.76 7.24 -15.30
CA GLU A 32 -17.18 6.27 -14.31
C GLU A 32 -17.01 6.81 -12.89
N GLN A 33 -15.92 7.52 -12.62
CA GLN A 33 -15.62 8.10 -11.31
C GLN A 33 -16.67 9.13 -10.89
N LEU A 34 -17.20 9.91 -11.82
CA LEU A 34 -18.28 10.87 -11.53
C LEU A 34 -19.53 10.23 -10.92
N GLN A 35 -19.81 8.95 -11.19
CA GLN A 35 -20.95 8.22 -10.60
C GLN A 35 -20.77 7.92 -9.10
N PHE A 36 -19.57 8.13 -8.56
CA PHE A 36 -19.20 7.94 -7.16
C PHE A 36 -18.92 9.26 -6.44
N SER A 37 -19.13 10.42 -7.10
CA SER A 37 -19.01 11.72 -6.47
C SER A 37 -20.11 11.93 -5.44
N LEU A 38 -19.80 12.61 -4.36
CA LEU A 38 -20.72 12.95 -3.29
C LEU A 38 -20.83 14.48 -3.19
N PRO A 39 -22.00 15.01 -2.77
CA PRO A 39 -22.15 16.42 -2.53
C PRO A 39 -21.19 16.90 -1.44
N PRO A 40 -20.77 18.18 -1.46
CA PRO A 40 -19.99 18.77 -0.38
C PRO A 40 -20.67 18.60 0.97
N ARG A 41 -19.88 18.46 2.02
CA ARG A 41 -20.40 18.50 3.39
C ARG A 41 -20.93 19.90 3.72
N PHE A 42 -21.97 19.96 4.51
CA PHE A 42 -22.55 21.20 5.02
C PHE A 42 -22.72 21.13 6.53
N GLU A 43 -22.75 22.29 7.16
CA GLU A 43 -22.96 22.42 8.61
C GLU A 43 -24.32 21.85 9.01
N GLY A 44 -24.34 20.99 10.06
CA GLY A 44 -25.55 20.31 10.53
C GLY A 44 -25.90 19.01 9.78
N MET A 45 -25.00 18.50 8.93
CA MET A 45 -25.20 17.18 8.34
C MET A 45 -25.22 16.09 9.42
N ALA A 46 -26.34 15.40 9.54
CA ALA A 46 -26.55 14.39 10.59
C ALA A 46 -25.89 13.04 10.30
N PHE A 47 -25.62 12.75 9.01
CA PHE A 47 -25.05 11.48 8.57
C PHE A 47 -24.24 11.65 7.29
N ASP A 48 -23.03 11.16 7.28
CA ASP A 48 -22.19 11.07 6.09
C ASP A 48 -21.11 10.00 6.25
N VAL A 49 -20.85 9.25 5.18
CA VAL A 49 -19.76 8.29 5.08
C VAL A 49 -19.11 8.44 3.71
N ARG A 50 -17.84 8.72 3.68
CA ARG A 50 -17.06 8.89 2.45
C ARG A 50 -15.58 8.56 2.63
N PHE A 51 -14.88 8.34 1.53
CA PHE A 51 -13.42 8.41 1.52
C PHE A 51 -12.96 9.88 1.62
N ASP A 52 -11.68 10.08 1.89
CA ASP A 52 -11.08 11.40 1.84
C ASP A 52 -11.40 12.10 0.52
N GLY A 53 -11.79 13.38 0.62
CA GLY A 53 -12.39 14.11 -0.48
C GLY A 53 -13.90 13.90 -0.57
N GLU A 54 -14.47 14.08 -1.75
CA GLU A 54 -15.92 14.01 -1.99
C GLU A 54 -16.32 12.73 -2.75
N TRP A 55 -15.80 11.57 -2.32
CA TRP A 55 -15.92 10.32 -3.06
C TRP A 55 -16.46 9.17 -2.24
N SER A 56 -17.28 8.35 -2.86
CA SER A 56 -17.70 7.02 -2.35
C SER A 56 -16.91 5.88 -2.99
N HIS A 57 -15.84 6.18 -3.71
CA HIS A 57 -14.93 5.20 -4.31
C HIS A 57 -13.48 5.59 -4.07
N SER A 58 -12.61 4.58 -3.84
CA SER A 58 -11.15 4.70 -3.78
C SER A 58 -10.48 3.54 -4.48
N GLU A 59 -9.56 3.81 -5.40
CA GLU A 59 -8.83 2.77 -6.13
C GLU A 59 -7.78 2.08 -5.25
N ASN A 60 -7.04 2.84 -4.45
CA ASN A 60 -5.88 2.35 -3.72
C ASN A 60 -6.05 2.36 -2.19
N GLY A 61 -7.29 2.49 -1.72
CA GLY A 61 -7.57 2.69 -0.31
C GLY A 61 -7.44 4.16 0.11
N SER A 62 -8.04 4.50 1.24
CA SER A 62 -8.06 5.85 1.81
C SER A 62 -8.62 5.82 3.23
N THR A 63 -8.54 6.94 3.93
CA THR A 63 -9.26 7.13 5.18
C THR A 63 -10.76 7.20 4.92
N ILE A 64 -11.53 6.51 5.73
CA ILE A 64 -13.00 6.57 5.73
C ILE A 64 -13.41 7.60 6.77
N GLN A 65 -14.06 8.64 6.32
CA GLN A 65 -14.59 9.71 7.17
C GLN A 65 -16.05 9.48 7.48
N LEU A 66 -16.40 9.56 8.75
CA LEU A 66 -17.75 9.35 9.26
C LEU A 66 -18.31 10.64 9.89
N ILE A 67 -19.57 10.92 9.63
CA ILE A 67 -20.45 11.77 10.43
C ILE A 67 -21.67 10.91 10.73
N GLY A 68 -22.04 10.79 11.99
CA GLY A 68 -23.17 9.99 12.39
C GLY A 68 -23.36 10.02 13.90
N PRO A 69 -24.41 9.38 14.41
CA PRO A 69 -24.66 9.27 15.85
C PRO A 69 -23.54 8.45 16.50
N GLU A 70 -23.21 8.79 17.75
CA GLU A 70 -22.27 8.01 18.59
C GLU A 70 -22.98 6.72 19.07
N GLU A 71 -22.97 5.71 18.23
CA GLU A 71 -23.62 4.43 18.47
C GLU A 71 -22.81 3.29 17.83
N SER A 72 -23.16 2.04 18.16
CA SER A 72 -22.54 0.89 17.54
C SER A 72 -22.80 0.84 16.03
N LEU A 73 -21.84 0.33 15.29
CA LEU A 73 -21.96 0.14 13.85
C LEU A 73 -21.46 -1.24 13.41
N VAL A 74 -21.96 -1.67 12.27
CA VAL A 74 -21.56 -2.90 11.62
C VAL A 74 -20.95 -2.55 10.28
N ILE A 75 -19.76 -3.05 10.02
CA ILE A 75 -19.09 -2.95 8.73
C ILE A 75 -19.24 -4.29 8.01
N ARG A 76 -19.99 -4.30 6.93
CA ARG A 76 -20.11 -5.44 6.03
C ARG A 76 -19.24 -5.21 4.82
N TYR A 77 -18.50 -6.23 4.40
CA TYR A 77 -17.67 -6.11 3.20
C TYR A 77 -17.89 -7.28 2.24
N SER A 78 -17.70 -7.00 0.97
CA SER A 78 -17.79 -7.98 -0.11
C SER A 78 -16.73 -7.71 -1.16
N ILE A 79 -15.89 -8.72 -1.44
CA ILE A 79 -14.83 -8.71 -2.44
C ILE A 79 -15.16 -9.80 -3.47
N PRO A 80 -15.99 -9.51 -4.49
CA PRO A 80 -16.54 -10.52 -5.41
C PRO A 80 -15.49 -11.14 -6.33
N LYS A 81 -14.39 -10.45 -6.57
CA LYS A 81 -13.23 -10.95 -7.31
C LYS A 81 -11.98 -10.36 -6.68
N ASN A 82 -11.30 -11.14 -5.89
CA ASN A 82 -9.96 -10.79 -5.45
C ASN A 82 -8.97 -11.30 -6.50
N PRO A 83 -8.28 -10.44 -7.27
CA PRO A 83 -7.09 -10.87 -7.99
C PRO A 83 -6.15 -11.50 -6.95
N VAL A 84 -5.47 -12.57 -7.32
CA VAL A 84 -4.62 -13.38 -6.41
C VAL A 84 -3.58 -12.53 -5.67
N ASP A 85 -3.32 -11.32 -6.17
CA ASP A 85 -2.25 -10.42 -5.72
C ASP A 85 -2.76 -9.17 -4.96
N GLU A 86 -4.05 -9.02 -4.67
CA GLU A 86 -4.59 -7.87 -3.95
C GLU A 86 -5.14 -8.26 -2.59
N LYS A 87 -4.51 -7.80 -1.54
CA LYS A 87 -4.97 -7.95 -0.17
C LYS A 87 -5.46 -6.60 0.37
N TRP A 88 -6.62 -6.61 0.98
CA TRP A 88 -7.22 -5.42 1.55
C TRP A 88 -7.32 -5.55 3.05
N ILE A 89 -7.00 -4.45 3.74
CA ILE A 89 -6.98 -4.37 5.19
C ILE A 89 -7.83 -3.18 5.63
N LEU A 90 -8.69 -3.40 6.63
CA LEU A 90 -9.29 -2.33 7.41
C LEU A 90 -8.51 -2.14 8.71
N ASP A 91 -8.06 -0.92 8.93
CA ASP A 91 -7.36 -0.50 10.14
C ASP A 91 -8.28 0.40 10.97
N PHE A 92 -8.48 0.01 12.22
CA PHE A 92 -9.30 0.74 13.20
C PHE A 92 -8.38 1.14 14.35
N ASP A 93 -7.94 2.41 14.38
CA ASP A 93 -7.07 2.94 15.45
C ASP A 93 -5.82 2.05 15.70
N GLY A 94 -5.25 1.47 14.61
CA GLY A 94 -4.10 0.57 14.66
C GLY A 94 -4.42 -0.93 14.77
N ASN A 95 -5.68 -1.30 14.96
CA ASN A 95 -6.11 -2.70 14.91
C ASN A 95 -6.47 -3.07 13.47
N GLN A 96 -5.80 -4.06 12.92
CA GLN A 96 -5.92 -4.43 11.51
C GLN A 96 -6.74 -5.70 11.30
N THR A 97 -7.67 -5.65 10.36
CA THR A 97 -8.45 -6.80 9.92
C THR A 97 -8.29 -6.99 8.41
N VAL A 98 -7.83 -8.17 8.01
CA VAL A 98 -7.73 -8.53 6.60
C VAL A 98 -9.13 -8.81 6.06
N LEU A 99 -9.45 -8.22 4.90
CA LEU A 99 -10.71 -8.44 4.21
C LEU A 99 -10.55 -9.60 3.22
N ASP A 100 -11.25 -10.71 3.47
CA ASP A 100 -11.23 -11.87 2.59
C ASP A 100 -12.66 -12.24 2.19
N ASN A 101 -12.90 -12.35 0.87
CA ASN A 101 -14.20 -12.67 0.26
C ASN A 101 -15.35 -11.75 0.73
N SER A 102 -16.02 -12.10 1.81
CA SER A 102 -17.08 -11.29 2.43
C SER A 102 -17.15 -11.57 3.92
N GLY A 103 -17.51 -10.56 4.69
CA GLY A 103 -17.61 -10.68 6.14
C GLY A 103 -18.31 -9.51 6.78
N GLU A 104 -18.33 -9.57 8.11
CA GLU A 104 -18.95 -8.57 8.97
C GLU A 104 -18.05 -8.29 10.17
N ILE A 105 -17.88 -7.02 10.52
CA ILE A 105 -17.13 -6.54 11.68
C ILE A 105 -18.08 -5.70 12.52
N ASN A 106 -18.28 -6.11 13.77
CA ASN A 106 -19.09 -5.37 14.72
C ASN A 106 -18.22 -4.45 15.57
N LEU A 107 -18.59 -3.19 15.66
CA LEU A 107 -17.90 -2.18 16.45
C LEU A 107 -18.90 -1.57 17.45
N ASP A 108 -18.59 -1.72 18.73
CA ASP A 108 -19.43 -1.20 19.81
C ASP A 108 -19.35 0.33 19.91
N GLU A 109 -18.21 0.90 19.46
CA GLU A 109 -17.93 2.34 19.42
C GLU A 109 -17.37 2.72 18.05
N ILE A 110 -17.57 3.98 17.66
CA ILE A 110 -16.98 4.52 16.43
C ILE A 110 -15.49 4.75 16.65
N PRO A 111 -14.61 4.11 15.88
CA PRO A 111 -13.17 4.36 15.97
C PRO A 111 -12.83 5.81 15.61
N SER A 112 -11.78 6.35 16.21
CA SER A 112 -11.27 7.69 15.86
C SER A 112 -10.76 7.75 14.41
N THR A 113 -10.26 6.62 13.91
CA THR A 113 -9.75 6.51 12.55
C THR A 113 -10.14 5.16 11.95
N ILE A 114 -10.69 5.20 10.74
CA ILE A 114 -10.89 4.00 9.91
C ILE A 114 -10.13 4.21 8.61
N ARG A 115 -9.20 3.31 8.29
CA ARG A 115 -8.46 3.34 7.04
C ARG A 115 -8.63 2.04 6.26
N LEU A 116 -8.93 2.18 4.99
CA LEU A 116 -8.87 1.10 4.03
C LEU A 116 -7.49 1.13 3.37
N ILE A 117 -6.75 0.04 3.46
CA ILE A 117 -5.38 -0.09 2.95
C ILE A 117 -5.36 -1.19 1.91
N LYS A 118 -4.82 -0.88 0.75
CA LYS A 118 -4.48 -1.88 -0.26
C LYS A 118 -3.05 -2.36 0.03
N GLU A 119 -2.92 -3.59 0.48
CA GLU A 119 -1.62 -4.25 0.54
C GLU A 119 -1.41 -4.93 -0.81
N SER A 120 -0.53 -4.37 -1.64
CA SER A 120 -0.13 -5.01 -2.88
C SER A 120 0.95 -6.04 -2.57
N GLU A 121 0.71 -7.32 -2.83
CA GLU A 121 1.71 -8.37 -2.69
C GLU A 121 2.91 -8.15 -3.64
N LEU A 122 2.72 -7.40 -4.73
CA LEU A 122 3.81 -6.97 -5.61
C LEU A 122 4.90 -6.13 -4.91
N LEU A 123 4.65 -5.64 -3.68
CA LEU A 123 5.66 -4.92 -2.89
C LEU A 123 6.47 -5.84 -1.96
N ARG A 124 6.21 -7.15 -1.95
CA ARG A 124 6.89 -8.11 -1.07
C ARG A 124 7.81 -9.10 -1.77
N ILE A 125 8.08 -8.93 -3.07
CA ILE A 125 9.07 -9.79 -3.74
C ILE A 125 10.43 -9.65 -3.07
N PHE A 126 10.71 -8.48 -2.52
CA PHE A 126 11.94 -8.21 -1.78
C PHE A 126 11.80 -7.10 -0.73
N SER A 127 12.65 -7.15 0.29
CA SER A 127 12.92 -6.05 1.21
C SER A 127 14.38 -5.63 1.07
N LEU A 128 14.64 -4.31 1.02
CA LEU A 128 15.99 -3.75 0.95
C LEU A 128 16.31 -3.07 2.29
N GLY A 129 17.30 -3.60 3.00
CA GLY A 129 17.73 -3.10 4.30
C GLY A 129 18.72 -1.94 4.20
N THR A 130 18.99 -1.34 5.36
CA THR A 130 19.99 -0.28 5.49
C THR A 130 21.39 -0.87 5.45
N ASN A 131 22.28 -0.27 4.68
CA ASN A 131 23.67 -0.71 4.60
C ASN A 131 24.42 -0.46 5.92
N PHE A 132 25.32 -1.36 6.26
CA PHE A 132 26.15 -1.25 7.46
C PHE A 132 27.60 -1.71 7.17
N PRO A 133 28.61 -0.96 7.67
CA PRO A 133 28.50 0.34 8.36
C PRO A 133 28.00 1.48 7.44
N ASN A 134 27.39 2.50 8.03
CA ASN A 134 27.03 3.75 7.37
C ASN A 134 27.17 4.92 8.37
N PRO A 135 28.12 5.87 8.19
CA PRO A 135 29.09 5.93 7.10
C PRO A 135 30.07 4.75 7.07
N PHE A 136 30.60 4.45 5.87
CA PHE A 136 31.56 3.37 5.71
C PHE A 136 32.95 3.88 5.25
N ASN A 137 33.97 3.11 5.57
CA ASN A 137 35.34 3.35 5.10
C ASN A 137 35.87 2.04 4.51
N GLY A 138 36.00 2.03 3.20
CA GLY A 138 36.40 0.86 2.43
C GLY A 138 35.19 0.03 1.96
N THR A 139 34.53 -0.64 2.86
CA THR A 139 33.43 -1.55 2.50
C THR A 139 32.17 -1.31 3.31
N THR A 140 31.02 -1.65 2.73
CA THR A 140 29.72 -1.71 3.41
C THR A 140 28.93 -2.90 2.91
N ILE A 141 28.06 -3.45 3.76
CA ILE A 141 27.16 -4.56 3.43
C ILE A 141 25.78 -4.00 3.19
N ILE A 142 25.15 -4.36 2.09
CA ILE A 142 23.78 -4.04 1.73
C ILE A 142 22.96 -5.32 1.90
N PRO A 143 22.13 -5.43 2.95
CA PRO A 143 21.27 -6.59 3.14
C PRO A 143 19.99 -6.44 2.32
N PHE A 144 19.51 -7.55 1.76
CA PHE A 144 18.17 -7.63 1.21
C PHE A 144 17.60 -9.05 1.39
N GLU A 145 16.28 -9.16 1.32
CA GLU A 145 15.57 -10.42 1.43
C GLU A 145 14.65 -10.58 0.22
N LEU A 146 14.56 -11.80 -0.30
CA LEU A 146 13.63 -12.21 -1.34
C LEU A 146 12.64 -13.20 -0.75
N GLU A 147 11.36 -12.92 -0.86
CA GLU A 147 10.29 -13.83 -0.42
C GLU A 147 10.02 -14.93 -1.44
N GLU A 148 10.40 -14.72 -2.70
CA GLU A 148 10.32 -15.71 -3.79
C GLU A 148 11.53 -15.61 -4.73
N THR A 149 11.67 -16.60 -5.61
CA THR A 149 12.69 -16.57 -6.68
C THR A 149 12.36 -15.46 -7.67
N ALA A 150 13.30 -14.54 -7.87
CA ALA A 150 13.08 -13.37 -8.72
C ALA A 150 14.33 -12.99 -9.54
N GLN A 151 14.09 -12.38 -10.70
CA GLN A 151 15.12 -11.68 -11.44
C GLN A 151 15.37 -10.35 -10.73
N ILE A 152 16.61 -10.10 -10.30
CA ILE A 152 16.95 -8.88 -9.56
C ILE A 152 18.12 -8.14 -10.18
N SER A 153 18.18 -6.84 -9.89
CA SER A 153 19.33 -5.98 -10.18
C SER A 153 19.56 -5.04 -9.01
N LEU A 154 20.71 -5.18 -8.33
CA LEU A 154 21.17 -4.28 -7.27
C LEU A 154 22.26 -3.37 -7.82
N LYS A 155 21.97 -2.08 -7.90
CA LYS A 155 22.87 -1.06 -8.45
C LYS A 155 23.16 0.05 -7.46
N VAL A 156 24.36 0.63 -7.58
CA VAL A 156 24.80 1.82 -6.85
C VAL A 156 24.85 2.99 -7.81
N TYR A 157 24.35 4.15 -7.38
CA TYR A 157 24.29 5.39 -8.15
C TYR A 157 25.00 6.53 -7.41
N ASP A 158 25.51 7.47 -8.15
CA ASP A 158 25.93 8.76 -7.60
C ASP A 158 24.73 9.72 -7.43
N VAL A 159 24.94 10.86 -6.81
CA VAL A 159 23.88 11.87 -6.58
C VAL A 159 23.31 12.48 -7.86
N SER A 160 23.94 12.27 -9.01
CA SER A 160 23.43 12.69 -10.32
C SER A 160 22.59 11.62 -11.01
N GLY A 161 22.43 10.44 -10.37
CA GLY A 161 21.67 9.30 -10.90
C GLY A 161 22.45 8.43 -11.89
N ARG A 162 23.78 8.62 -12.01
CA ARG A 162 24.60 7.76 -12.87
C ARG A 162 24.95 6.47 -12.15
N VAL A 163 24.89 5.35 -12.86
CA VAL A 163 25.29 4.04 -12.34
C VAL A 163 26.80 4.06 -12.04
N VAL A 164 27.14 3.78 -10.81
CA VAL A 164 28.52 3.65 -10.31
C VAL A 164 28.97 2.20 -10.36
N ASN A 165 28.13 1.29 -9.87
CA ASN A 165 28.40 -0.15 -9.88
C ASN A 165 27.11 -0.95 -9.98
N GLU A 166 27.20 -2.17 -10.49
CA GLU A 166 26.15 -3.18 -10.50
C GLU A 166 26.63 -4.37 -9.67
N LEU A 167 26.09 -4.50 -8.46
CA LEU A 167 26.61 -5.44 -7.47
C LEU A 167 26.06 -6.85 -7.66
N VAL A 168 24.80 -6.94 -8.07
CA VAL A 168 24.11 -8.22 -8.32
C VAL A 168 23.16 -8.03 -9.48
N THR A 169 23.12 -9.01 -10.41
CA THR A 169 22.11 -9.10 -11.46
C THR A 169 21.81 -10.57 -11.75
N GLY A 170 20.58 -10.86 -12.14
CA GLY A 170 20.12 -12.21 -12.51
C GLY A 170 19.14 -12.83 -11.53
N GLU A 171 18.77 -14.08 -11.80
CA GLU A 171 17.83 -14.82 -10.97
C GLU A 171 18.45 -15.22 -9.63
N LYS A 172 17.72 -14.97 -8.55
CA LYS A 172 18.07 -15.36 -7.18
C LYS A 172 16.90 -16.07 -6.52
N PRO A 173 17.14 -17.19 -5.83
CA PRO A 173 16.10 -17.89 -5.06
C PRO A 173 15.65 -17.05 -3.84
N THR A 174 14.56 -17.50 -3.22
CA THR A 174 14.12 -16.97 -1.92
C THR A 174 15.25 -17.04 -0.89
N GLY A 175 15.37 -16.03 -0.03
CA GLY A 175 16.36 -16.01 1.05
C GLY A 175 16.90 -14.63 1.38
N MET A 176 17.73 -14.60 2.42
CA MET A 176 18.43 -13.38 2.88
C MET A 176 19.80 -13.28 2.22
N TYR A 177 20.13 -12.10 1.73
CA TYR A 177 21.37 -11.78 1.04
C TYR A 177 22.10 -10.64 1.73
N HIS A 178 23.43 -10.73 1.75
CA HIS A 178 24.32 -9.72 2.28
C HIS A 178 25.37 -9.42 1.24
N ILE A 179 25.20 -8.33 0.50
CA ILE A 179 26.06 -7.97 -0.61
C ILE A 179 27.05 -6.90 -0.17
N GLU A 180 28.34 -7.22 -0.29
CA GLU A 180 29.40 -6.27 0.02
C GLU A 180 29.65 -5.33 -1.18
N TRP A 181 29.72 -4.04 -0.89
CA TRP A 181 30.27 -3.04 -1.82
C TRP A 181 31.57 -2.48 -1.27
N ASP A 182 32.64 -2.62 -2.04
CA ASP A 182 34.00 -2.22 -1.69
C ASP A 182 34.35 -0.77 -2.08
N GLY A 183 33.34 0.06 -2.35
CA GLY A 183 33.54 1.46 -2.75
C GLY A 183 34.20 1.63 -4.11
N LYS A 184 34.07 0.65 -5.02
CA LYS A 184 34.61 0.74 -6.39
C LYS A 184 33.50 0.91 -7.42
N ASN A 185 33.87 1.51 -8.53
CA ASN A 185 33.02 1.64 -9.71
C ASN A 185 33.17 0.41 -10.64
N LEU A 186 32.38 0.40 -11.74
CA LEU A 186 32.40 -0.67 -12.76
C LEU A 186 33.80 -0.94 -13.38
N LEU A 187 34.72 0.01 -13.27
CA LEU A 187 36.08 -0.12 -13.76
C LEU A 187 37.06 -0.60 -12.66
N GLY A 188 36.57 -0.92 -11.47
CA GLY A 188 37.40 -1.35 -10.34
C GLY A 188 38.19 -0.22 -9.65
N MET A 189 37.89 1.04 -9.96
CA MET A 189 38.52 2.20 -9.35
C MET A 189 37.74 2.67 -8.14
N ASN A 190 38.46 3.10 -7.09
CA ASN A 190 37.81 3.67 -5.90
C ASN A 190 37.00 4.92 -6.27
N VAL A 191 35.80 4.99 -5.70
CA VAL A 191 34.95 6.17 -5.85
C VAL A 191 35.38 7.27 -4.88
N SER A 192 35.01 8.52 -5.18
CA SER A 192 35.24 9.66 -4.29
C SER A 192 34.44 9.54 -3.01
N SER A 193 34.92 10.15 -1.91
CA SER A 193 34.09 10.32 -0.73
C SER A 193 32.84 11.13 -1.07
N GLY A 194 31.67 10.66 -0.60
CA GLY A 194 30.40 11.32 -0.92
C GLY A 194 29.19 10.44 -0.58
N MET A 195 28.04 10.90 -1.03
CA MET A 195 26.77 10.19 -0.89
C MET A 195 26.52 9.32 -2.14
N TYR A 196 26.12 8.08 -1.91
CA TYR A 196 25.72 7.12 -2.93
C TYR A 196 24.34 6.59 -2.59
N ILE A 197 23.57 6.26 -3.60
CA ILE A 197 22.23 5.69 -3.50
C ILE A 197 22.31 4.29 -4.09
N TYR A 198 21.76 3.30 -3.41
CA TYR A 198 21.60 1.97 -3.97
C TYR A 198 20.12 1.66 -4.18
N SER A 199 19.85 0.88 -5.22
CA SER A 199 18.49 0.46 -5.60
C SER A 199 18.49 -1.00 -5.95
N LEU A 200 17.53 -1.73 -5.38
CA LEU A 200 17.19 -3.09 -5.75
C LEU A 200 15.93 -3.05 -6.61
N GLN A 201 15.97 -3.72 -7.75
CA GLN A 201 14.84 -3.84 -8.68
C GLN A 201 14.56 -5.31 -8.91
N SER A 202 13.28 -5.66 -9.03
CA SER A 202 12.80 -6.95 -9.51
C SER A 202 12.02 -6.73 -10.80
N GLY A 203 12.27 -7.56 -11.81
CA GLY A 203 11.65 -7.45 -13.13
C GLY A 203 11.18 -8.80 -13.63
#